data_3fb0e8293030cf99f67a8b817abe1a9d
#
_entry.id   3fb0e8293030cf99f67a8b817abe1a9d
#
_cell.length_a   1.000
_cell.length_b   1.000
_cell.length_c   1.000
_cell.angle_alpha   90.00
_cell.angle_beta   90.00
_cell.angle_gamma   90.00
#
_symmetry.space_group_name_H-M   'P 1'
#
loop_
_entity.id
_entity.type
_entity.pdbx_description
1 polymer ?
#
loop_
_entity_poly.entity_id
_entity_poly.type
_entity_poly.pdbx_seq_one_letter_code
_entity_poly.pdbx_strand_id
1 'polypeptide(L)'
;MLFQKLRKNTRGILIVIAIAFGASLFYTGAMAIMDRQRGKQELAANSIALVNGEPISWAAYQENVYANLRYQEMMGARVNPLMVEAVKYNTVESLISQSLLLQEAKKQKIKVSRKEIDAKLSAIKESFPSAKEFQEQLRGSGLTEAQLRGYLKEQIQVEKLLDDLRNEVRITEEEIVKAYEEVRPAHILVIPEDDTPEAKEQARQKVQELAEQLRQGADFAELARAYSEDVGSKEEGGDLGFVGRGRLVKEFEEAAFALEVGEISDVVETDYGFHVIKLLDRKLAEGDEFLEARDALAAELKEQKVNNKIAEFVAELRDDSQVVIRDEQIIAHGLMREGNVDAAVEHYKAALEGRPDDAYLRASLAQAYLEQDKTQEAIQELEQAVAQADSDSQLHLMLGLAYLQADEEDKGVESLLRASEKSASDFLMQIQISSILQRMGREEASVVEDRIAEIQRLYEEQLKALQEAEGNQAEEETPEGSTAP
;
A
#
# COMPACT_ATOMS: atom_id res chain seq x y z
N MET A 1 -11.73 14.86 26.78
CA MET A 1 -11.00 14.03 27.78
C MET A 1 -10.69 12.62 27.32
N LEU A 2 -11.58 11.91 26.60
CA LEU A 2 -11.33 10.55 26.10
C LEU A 2 -10.16 10.50 25.10
N PHE A 3 -10.10 11.43 24.14
CA PHE A 3 -9.01 11.52 23.15
C PHE A 3 -7.64 11.87 23.77
N GLN A 4 -7.58 12.62 24.87
CA GLN A 4 -6.31 12.86 25.56
C GLN A 4 -5.84 11.65 26.38
N LYS A 5 -6.76 10.83 26.92
CA LYS A 5 -6.42 9.55 27.57
C LYS A 5 -5.99 8.49 26.57
N LEU A 6 -6.63 8.43 25.39
CA LEU A 6 -6.21 7.56 24.27
C LEU A 6 -4.81 7.97 23.76
N ARG A 7 -4.51 9.27 23.63
CA ARG A 7 -3.20 9.77 23.18
C ARG A 7 -2.06 9.48 24.17
N LYS A 8 -2.35 9.36 25.47
CA LYS A 8 -1.40 8.94 26.50
C LYS A 8 -1.16 7.43 26.48
N ASN A 9 -2.20 6.63 26.22
CA ASN A 9 -2.09 5.16 26.13
C ASN A 9 -1.56 4.69 24.77
N THR A 10 -1.83 5.39 23.65
CA THR A 10 -1.33 5.03 22.33
C THR A 10 0.20 5.08 22.24
N ARG A 11 0.87 6.02 22.91
CA ARG A 11 2.33 5.98 23.02
C ARG A 11 2.84 4.74 23.75
N GLY A 12 2.20 4.33 24.83
CA GLY A 12 2.52 3.09 25.55
C GLY A 12 2.22 1.84 24.71
N ILE A 13 1.11 1.83 24.00
CA ILE A 13 0.71 0.72 23.11
C ILE A 13 1.61 0.64 21.88
N LEU A 14 1.99 1.77 21.25
CA LEU A 14 2.93 1.81 20.14
C LEU A 14 4.34 1.38 20.57
N ILE A 15 4.75 1.68 21.80
CA ILE A 15 6.03 1.22 22.36
C ILE A 15 5.94 -0.28 22.70
N VAL A 16 4.83 -0.77 23.21
CA VAL A 16 4.61 -2.21 23.44
C VAL A 16 4.55 -2.98 22.11
N ILE A 17 3.93 -2.41 21.09
CA ILE A 17 3.93 -2.97 19.73
C ILE A 17 5.33 -2.90 19.13
N ALA A 18 6.08 -1.80 19.29
CA ALA A 18 7.46 -1.69 18.84
C ALA A 18 8.42 -2.62 19.63
N ILE A 19 8.13 -2.89 20.91
CA ILE A 19 8.84 -3.87 21.72
C ILE A 19 8.43 -5.29 21.32
N ALA A 20 7.15 -5.56 21.11
CA ALA A 20 6.67 -6.85 20.60
C ALA A 20 7.18 -7.09 19.17
N PHE A 21 7.15 -6.08 18.30
CA PHE A 21 7.74 -6.12 16.96
C PHE A 21 9.26 -6.31 17.01
N GLY A 22 9.96 -5.57 17.87
CA GLY A 22 11.37 -5.75 18.14
C GLY A 22 11.68 -7.11 18.79
N ALA A 23 10.92 -7.55 19.79
CA ALA A 23 11.12 -8.82 20.47
C ALA A 23 10.83 -10.05 19.59
N SER A 24 9.86 -9.96 18.70
CA SER A 24 9.51 -11.00 17.75
C SER A 24 10.62 -11.27 16.73
N LEU A 25 11.25 -10.21 16.24
CA LEU A 25 12.42 -10.31 15.37
C LEU A 25 13.59 -11.03 16.02
N PHE A 26 13.68 -10.91 17.35
CA PHE A 26 14.81 -11.41 18.13
C PHE A 26 14.51 -12.74 18.84
N TYR A 27 13.24 -13.17 18.87
CA TYR A 27 12.91 -14.50 19.34
C TYR A 27 13.54 -15.59 18.45
N THR A 28 13.74 -15.31 17.17
CA THR A 28 14.51 -16.19 16.27
C THR A 28 15.96 -16.36 16.73
N GLY A 29 16.59 -15.27 17.16
CA GLY A 29 17.97 -15.33 17.71
C GLY A 29 18.03 -16.01 19.09
N ALA A 30 17.02 -15.80 19.97
CA ALA A 30 17.00 -16.38 21.30
C ALA A 30 16.71 -17.89 21.28
N MET A 31 15.79 -18.35 20.46
CA MET A 31 15.57 -19.79 20.26
C MET A 31 16.80 -20.45 19.64
N ALA A 32 17.49 -19.79 18.70
CA ALA A 32 18.75 -20.28 18.15
C ALA A 32 19.87 -20.36 19.21
N ILE A 33 19.85 -19.52 20.27
CA ILE A 33 20.83 -19.56 21.35
C ILE A 33 20.45 -20.61 22.42
N MET A 34 19.16 -20.73 22.75
CA MET A 34 18.69 -21.77 23.66
C MET A 34 18.80 -23.19 23.08
N ASP A 35 18.71 -23.31 21.76
CA ASP A 35 18.72 -24.56 21.03
C ASP A 35 20.07 -24.97 20.47
N ARG A 36 21.16 -24.31 20.88
CA ARG A 36 22.53 -24.77 20.56
C ARG A 36 22.81 -26.22 20.98
N GLN A 37 21.93 -26.83 21.79
CA GLN A 37 21.98 -28.26 22.15
C GLN A 37 21.04 -29.14 21.31
N ARG A 38 20.02 -28.57 20.62
CA ARG A 38 19.22 -29.27 19.62
C ARG A 38 19.73 -28.91 18.23
N GLY A 39 20.12 -29.91 17.47
CA GLY A 39 20.91 -29.74 16.25
C GLY A 39 20.34 -28.72 15.25
N LYS A 40 21.22 -27.99 14.53
CA LYS A 40 20.87 -27.04 13.46
C LYS A 40 19.87 -27.58 12.46
N GLN A 41 19.78 -28.90 12.28
CA GLN A 41 18.84 -29.57 11.38
C GLN A 41 17.37 -29.51 11.87
N GLU A 42 17.14 -29.58 13.20
CA GLU A 42 15.79 -29.54 13.77
C GLU A 42 15.20 -28.12 13.77
N LEU A 43 16.04 -27.11 13.99
CA LEU A 43 15.67 -25.69 13.84
C LEU A 43 15.39 -25.32 12.40
N ALA A 44 16.20 -25.81 11.48
CA ALA A 44 15.99 -25.61 10.06
C ALA A 44 14.67 -26.28 9.59
N ALA A 45 14.29 -27.43 10.17
CA ALA A 45 13.04 -28.11 9.83
C ALA A 45 11.79 -27.33 10.28
N ASN A 46 11.88 -26.55 11.37
CA ASN A 46 10.78 -25.74 11.93
C ASN A 46 10.94 -24.25 11.64
N SER A 47 11.31 -23.90 10.41
CA SER A 47 11.49 -22.52 9.94
C SER A 47 10.59 -22.21 8.75
N ILE A 48 10.08 -20.96 8.69
CA ILE A 48 9.32 -20.45 7.54
C ILE A 48 10.24 -20.14 6.36
N ALA A 49 11.46 -19.71 6.65
CA ALA A 49 12.49 -19.42 5.65
C ALA A 49 13.89 -19.64 6.21
N LEU A 50 14.87 -19.79 5.31
CA LEU A 50 16.32 -19.79 5.59
C LEU A 50 16.96 -18.63 4.82
N VAL A 51 17.82 -17.88 5.47
CA VAL A 51 18.63 -16.81 4.88
C VAL A 51 20.10 -17.12 5.12
N ASN A 52 20.82 -17.52 4.07
CA ASN A 52 22.21 -17.99 4.17
C ASN A 52 22.39 -19.14 5.19
N GLY A 53 21.38 -20.01 5.27
CA GLY A 53 21.34 -21.12 6.20
C GLY A 53 20.94 -20.75 7.64
N GLU A 54 20.71 -19.47 7.96
CA GLU A 54 20.15 -19.04 9.25
C GLU A 54 18.60 -19.11 9.20
N PRO A 55 17.95 -19.80 10.17
CA PRO A 55 16.50 -20.02 10.12
C PRO A 55 15.72 -18.80 10.64
N ILE A 56 14.61 -18.49 9.96
CA ILE A 56 13.53 -17.65 10.45
C ILE A 56 12.43 -18.58 11.01
N SER A 57 12.17 -18.53 12.33
CA SER A 57 11.28 -19.50 12.95
C SER A 57 9.81 -19.23 12.62
N TRP A 58 9.01 -20.31 12.56
CA TRP A 58 7.55 -20.24 12.43
C TRP A 58 6.91 -19.40 13.55
N ALA A 59 7.39 -19.53 14.79
CA ALA A 59 6.84 -18.79 15.91
C ALA A 59 7.01 -17.27 15.74
N ALA A 60 8.19 -16.81 15.37
CA ALA A 60 8.43 -15.40 15.10
C ALA A 60 7.58 -14.87 13.94
N TYR A 61 7.45 -15.66 12.88
CA TYR A 61 6.59 -15.32 11.74
C TYR A 61 5.12 -15.16 12.17
N GLN A 62 4.55 -16.16 12.87
CA GLN A 62 3.16 -16.12 13.32
C GLN A 62 2.88 -14.93 14.25
N GLU A 63 3.77 -14.65 15.18
CA GLU A 63 3.66 -13.51 16.10
C GLU A 63 3.64 -12.18 15.34
N ASN A 64 4.51 -12.01 14.33
CA ASN A 64 4.53 -10.81 13.51
C ASN A 64 3.28 -10.67 12.64
N VAL A 65 2.79 -11.76 12.03
CA VAL A 65 1.53 -11.74 11.28
C VAL A 65 0.38 -11.30 12.18
N TYR A 66 0.27 -11.91 13.38
CA TYR A 66 -0.77 -11.56 14.34
C TYR A 66 -0.69 -10.10 14.80
N ALA A 67 0.53 -9.61 15.11
CA ALA A 67 0.74 -8.22 15.51
C ALA A 67 0.35 -7.23 14.39
N ASN A 68 0.72 -7.53 13.13
CA ASN A 68 0.35 -6.73 11.97
C ASN A 68 -1.17 -6.69 11.76
N LEU A 69 -1.84 -7.82 11.83
CA LEU A 69 -3.30 -7.89 11.67
C LEU A 69 -4.02 -7.09 12.76
N ARG A 70 -3.60 -7.24 14.02
CA ARG A 70 -4.15 -6.44 15.13
C ARG A 70 -3.90 -4.94 14.97
N TYR A 71 -2.75 -4.56 14.44
CA TYR A 71 -2.47 -3.16 14.15
C TYR A 71 -3.42 -2.60 13.09
N GLN A 72 -3.67 -3.36 12.01
CA GLN A 72 -4.62 -2.97 10.98
C GLN A 72 -6.04 -2.82 11.54
N GLU A 73 -6.49 -3.76 12.37
CA GLU A 73 -7.79 -3.66 13.06
C GLU A 73 -7.88 -2.42 13.97
N MET A 74 -6.82 -2.11 14.72
CA MET A 74 -6.75 -0.90 15.56
C MET A 74 -6.82 0.38 14.75
N MET A 75 -6.28 0.39 13.52
CA MET A 75 -6.35 1.53 12.59
C MET A 75 -7.69 1.60 11.86
N GLY A 76 -8.65 0.70 12.19
CA GLY A 76 -9.99 0.68 11.62
C GLY A 76 -10.09 -0.08 10.29
N ALA A 77 -9.03 -0.78 9.86
CA ALA A 77 -9.10 -1.61 8.68
C ALA A 77 -9.95 -2.87 8.96
N ARG A 78 -10.86 -3.18 8.03
CA ARG A 78 -11.55 -4.47 8.05
C ARG A 78 -10.61 -5.52 7.47
N VAL A 79 -10.15 -6.42 8.34
CA VAL A 79 -9.29 -7.52 7.92
C VAL A 79 -10.13 -8.51 7.13
N ASN A 80 -9.82 -8.65 5.86
CA ASN A 80 -10.37 -9.69 4.99
C ASN A 80 -9.29 -10.73 4.65
N PRO A 81 -9.67 -11.91 4.17
CA PRO A 81 -8.72 -12.98 3.92
C PRO A 81 -7.64 -12.69 2.88
N LEU A 82 -7.94 -11.94 1.82
CA LEU A 82 -6.93 -11.52 0.83
C LEU A 82 -5.89 -10.59 1.48
N MET A 83 -6.34 -9.70 2.37
CA MET A 83 -5.44 -8.88 3.18
C MET A 83 -4.55 -9.72 4.10
N VAL A 84 -5.10 -10.80 4.69
CA VAL A 84 -4.30 -11.72 5.51
C VAL A 84 -3.17 -12.36 4.70
N GLU A 85 -3.41 -12.74 3.45
CA GLU A 85 -2.36 -13.28 2.57
C GLU A 85 -1.26 -12.26 2.27
N ALA A 86 -1.65 -11.03 1.92
CA ALA A 86 -0.69 -9.96 1.71
C ALA A 86 0.14 -9.67 2.98
N VAL A 87 -0.50 -9.67 4.16
CA VAL A 87 0.19 -9.51 5.45
C VAL A 87 1.16 -10.66 5.70
N LYS A 88 0.78 -11.90 5.43
CA LYS A 88 1.64 -13.08 5.56
C LYS A 88 2.89 -12.95 4.70
N TYR A 89 2.71 -12.65 3.40
CA TYR A 89 3.81 -12.46 2.46
C TYR A 89 4.73 -11.31 2.88
N ASN A 90 4.18 -10.12 3.12
CA ASN A 90 4.96 -8.95 3.51
C ASN A 90 5.72 -9.17 4.83
N THR A 91 5.16 -9.96 5.75
CA THR A 91 5.83 -10.32 7.00
C THR A 91 7.06 -11.20 6.74
N VAL A 92 6.97 -12.20 5.89
CA VAL A 92 8.15 -13.03 5.55
C VAL A 92 9.22 -12.20 4.87
N GLU A 93 8.86 -11.35 3.90
CA GLU A 93 9.79 -10.46 3.21
C GLU A 93 10.47 -9.48 4.16
N SER A 94 9.73 -8.93 5.12
CA SER A 94 10.29 -8.07 6.16
C SER A 94 11.29 -8.82 7.06
N LEU A 95 10.97 -10.04 7.48
CA LEU A 95 11.87 -10.87 8.28
C LEU A 95 13.14 -11.29 7.53
N ILE A 96 13.01 -11.59 6.22
CA ILE A 96 14.16 -11.87 5.35
C ILE A 96 15.05 -10.63 5.25
N SER A 97 14.48 -9.47 4.94
CA SER A 97 15.22 -8.20 4.81
C SER A 97 15.98 -7.85 6.10
N GLN A 98 15.34 -8.04 7.25
CA GLN A 98 15.97 -7.80 8.54
C GLN A 98 17.10 -8.78 8.84
N SER A 99 16.92 -10.07 8.47
CA SER A 99 17.99 -11.07 8.61
C SER A 99 19.20 -10.69 7.75
N LEU A 100 18.97 -10.26 6.50
CA LEU A 100 20.02 -9.80 5.60
C LEU A 100 20.77 -8.59 6.15
N LEU A 101 20.04 -7.57 6.58
CA LEU A 101 20.65 -6.36 7.19
C LEU A 101 21.48 -6.69 8.44
N LEU A 102 20.98 -7.59 9.29
CA LEU A 102 21.70 -7.99 10.49
C LEU A 102 22.98 -8.79 10.15
N GLN A 103 22.89 -9.69 9.17
CA GLN A 103 24.05 -10.44 8.70
C GLN A 103 25.11 -9.49 8.11
N GLU A 104 24.70 -8.50 7.33
CA GLU A 104 25.61 -7.49 6.78
C GLU A 104 26.21 -6.60 7.86
N ALA A 105 25.41 -6.14 8.85
CA ALA A 105 25.92 -5.38 9.99
C ALA A 105 26.97 -6.18 10.81
N LYS A 106 26.79 -7.49 10.96
CA LYS A 106 27.76 -8.40 11.60
C LYS A 106 29.01 -8.58 10.74
N LYS A 107 28.87 -8.74 9.43
CA LYS A 107 29.97 -8.86 8.44
C LYS A 107 30.84 -7.60 8.43
N GLN A 108 30.24 -6.42 8.48
CA GLN A 108 30.92 -5.12 8.62
C GLN A 108 31.47 -4.85 10.02
N LYS A 109 31.20 -5.75 11.00
CA LYS A 109 31.68 -5.65 12.38
C LYS A 109 31.24 -4.35 13.08
N ILE A 110 30.02 -3.90 12.82
CA ILE A 110 29.47 -2.69 13.44
C ILE A 110 29.45 -2.84 14.95
N LYS A 111 30.15 -1.90 15.65
CA LYS A 111 30.33 -1.94 17.09
C LYS A 111 29.17 -1.22 17.81
N VAL A 112 28.65 -1.86 18.85
CA VAL A 112 27.69 -1.28 19.78
C VAL A 112 28.28 -1.26 21.18
N SER A 113 28.28 -0.08 21.80
CA SER A 113 28.77 0.10 23.16
C SER A 113 27.72 -0.31 24.20
N ARG A 114 28.20 -0.66 25.41
CA ARG A 114 27.29 -0.96 26.53
C ARG A 114 26.38 0.26 26.85
N LYS A 115 26.92 1.48 26.73
CA LYS A 115 26.16 2.72 26.98
C LYS A 115 24.96 2.88 26.05
N GLU A 116 25.08 2.54 24.77
CA GLU A 116 23.99 2.60 23.80
C GLU A 116 22.88 1.59 24.14
N ILE A 117 23.28 0.38 24.53
CA ILE A 117 22.33 -0.65 24.96
C ILE A 117 21.61 -0.21 26.24
N ASP A 118 22.34 0.32 27.23
CA ASP A 118 21.79 0.79 28.49
C ASP A 118 20.81 1.96 28.28
N ALA A 119 21.16 2.91 27.41
CA ALA A 119 20.29 4.03 27.07
C ALA A 119 18.96 3.56 26.45
N LYS A 120 19.02 2.64 25.49
CA LYS A 120 17.81 2.10 24.85
C LYS A 120 16.96 1.27 25.81
N LEU A 121 17.59 0.46 26.67
CA LEU A 121 16.92 -0.29 27.72
C LEU A 121 16.27 0.63 28.77
N SER A 122 16.92 1.74 29.13
CA SER A 122 16.37 2.74 30.06
C SER A 122 15.11 3.39 29.47
N ALA A 123 15.17 3.83 28.21
CA ALA A 123 14.03 4.40 27.51
C ALA A 123 12.82 3.44 27.47
N ILE A 124 13.09 2.14 27.25
CA ILE A 124 12.06 1.10 27.33
C ILE A 124 11.49 1.02 28.74
N LYS A 125 12.33 0.94 29.78
CA LYS A 125 11.86 0.86 31.17
C LYS A 125 11.03 2.07 31.58
N GLU A 126 11.39 3.25 31.12
CA GLU A 126 10.70 4.52 31.40
C GLU A 126 9.31 4.61 30.72
N SER A 127 9.07 3.82 29.66
CA SER A 127 7.74 3.76 29.02
C SER A 127 6.73 2.94 29.80
N PHE A 128 7.14 2.16 30.78
CA PHE A 128 6.26 1.41 31.67
C PHE A 128 5.90 2.23 32.92
N PRO A 129 4.66 2.09 33.44
CA PRO A 129 4.23 2.80 34.66
C PRO A 129 5.11 2.48 35.89
N SER A 130 5.73 1.31 35.93
CA SER A 130 6.61 0.89 37.02
C SER A 130 7.64 -0.16 36.57
N ALA A 131 8.74 -0.26 37.30
CA ALA A 131 9.75 -1.31 37.10
C ALA A 131 9.14 -2.72 37.32
N LYS A 132 8.12 -2.84 38.18
CA LYS A 132 7.43 -4.12 38.42
C LYS A 132 6.66 -4.55 37.19
N GLU A 133 5.90 -3.68 36.55
CA GLU A 133 5.16 -3.95 35.33
C GLU A 133 6.09 -4.33 34.17
N PHE A 134 7.21 -3.61 34.00
CA PHE A 134 8.23 -4.00 33.04
C PHE A 134 8.73 -5.45 33.28
N GLN A 135 9.02 -5.82 34.55
CA GLN A 135 9.51 -7.15 34.89
C GLN A 135 8.41 -8.24 34.70
N GLU A 136 7.15 -7.92 34.98
CA GLU A 136 6.01 -8.82 34.75
C GLU A 136 5.81 -9.05 33.25
N GLN A 137 5.84 -8.00 32.44
CA GLN A 137 5.76 -8.08 30.99
C GLN A 137 6.92 -8.87 30.38
N LEU A 138 8.14 -8.63 30.84
CA LEU A 138 9.31 -9.34 30.38
C LEU A 138 9.23 -10.84 30.70
N ARG A 139 8.75 -11.20 31.88
CA ARG A 139 8.50 -12.61 32.26
C ARG A 139 7.35 -13.22 31.47
N GLY A 140 6.29 -12.46 31.27
CA GLY A 140 5.13 -12.90 30.46
C GLY A 140 5.50 -13.24 29.02
N SER A 141 6.49 -12.53 28.45
CA SER A 141 7.05 -12.83 27.13
C SER A 141 8.15 -13.92 27.12
N GLY A 142 8.44 -14.54 28.26
CA GLY A 142 9.46 -15.60 28.36
C GLY A 142 10.91 -15.10 28.20
N LEU A 143 11.15 -13.79 28.26
CA LEU A 143 12.46 -13.17 28.04
C LEU A 143 13.16 -12.85 29.35
N THR A 144 14.49 -12.96 29.35
CA THR A 144 15.38 -12.39 30.37
C THR A 144 15.92 -11.02 29.93
N GLU A 145 16.30 -10.17 30.88
CA GLU A 145 16.95 -8.88 30.56
C GLU A 145 18.23 -9.07 29.74
N ALA A 146 18.97 -10.16 29.97
CA ALA A 146 20.16 -10.46 29.18
C ALA A 146 19.86 -10.75 27.71
N GLN A 147 18.78 -11.46 27.44
CA GLN A 147 18.29 -11.70 26.07
C GLN A 147 17.82 -10.39 25.44
N LEU A 148 17.01 -9.59 26.16
CA LEU A 148 16.59 -8.28 25.67
C LEU A 148 17.77 -7.38 25.30
N ARG A 149 18.84 -7.38 26.12
CA ARG A 149 20.08 -6.65 25.81
C ARG A 149 20.78 -7.17 24.55
N GLY A 150 20.74 -8.47 24.32
CA GLY A 150 21.22 -9.07 23.07
C GLY A 150 20.47 -8.53 21.84
N TYR A 151 19.16 -8.48 21.94
CA TYR A 151 18.29 -7.95 20.89
C TYR A 151 18.54 -6.47 20.62
N LEU A 152 18.59 -5.66 21.67
CA LEU A 152 18.88 -4.24 21.55
C LEU A 152 20.23 -3.99 20.87
N LYS A 153 21.23 -4.85 21.16
CA LYS A 153 22.51 -4.78 20.47
C LYS A 153 22.36 -5.01 18.97
N GLU A 154 21.66 -6.06 18.56
CA GLU A 154 21.46 -6.39 17.15
C GLU A 154 20.64 -5.30 16.44
N GLN A 155 19.58 -4.82 17.07
CA GLN A 155 18.79 -3.69 16.57
C GLN A 155 19.67 -2.44 16.35
N ILE A 156 20.49 -2.06 17.32
CA ILE A 156 21.39 -0.91 17.19
C ILE A 156 22.43 -1.14 16.09
N GLN A 157 22.88 -2.39 15.86
CA GLN A 157 23.78 -2.69 14.74
C GLN A 157 23.11 -2.39 13.40
N VAL A 158 21.87 -2.82 13.20
CA VAL A 158 21.09 -2.55 11.98
C VAL A 158 20.79 -1.05 11.85
N GLU A 159 20.38 -0.39 12.94
CA GLU A 159 20.14 1.06 12.93
C GLU A 159 21.37 1.84 12.46
N LYS A 160 22.55 1.50 12.98
CA LYS A 160 23.80 2.14 12.55
C LYS A 160 24.14 1.89 11.09
N LEU A 161 23.93 0.66 10.60
CA LEU A 161 24.09 0.35 9.18
C LEU A 161 23.19 1.24 8.31
N LEU A 162 21.93 1.37 8.70
CA LEU A 162 20.97 2.22 7.99
C LEU A 162 21.30 3.71 8.14
N ASP A 163 21.81 4.15 9.29
CA ASP A 163 22.26 5.53 9.51
C ASP A 163 23.46 5.88 8.62
N ASP A 164 24.39 4.95 8.42
CA ASP A 164 25.51 5.14 7.49
C ASP A 164 24.98 5.36 6.06
N LEU A 165 24.00 4.56 5.58
CA LEU A 165 23.35 4.75 4.30
C LEU A 165 22.61 6.10 4.22
N ARG A 166 21.89 6.50 5.27
CA ARG A 166 21.21 7.80 5.35
C ARG A 166 22.18 8.98 5.27
N ASN A 167 23.35 8.82 5.89
CA ASN A 167 24.38 9.85 5.91
C ASN A 167 25.10 10.02 4.57
N GLU A 168 25.04 9.05 3.68
CA GLU A 168 25.56 9.15 2.32
C GLU A 168 24.63 9.96 1.39
N VAL A 169 23.33 9.97 1.67
CA VAL A 169 22.34 10.68 0.83
C VAL A 169 22.48 12.19 1.00
N ARG A 170 22.63 12.88 -0.12
CA ARG A 170 22.63 14.34 -0.22
C ARG A 170 21.50 14.79 -1.15
N ILE A 171 20.91 15.91 -0.80
CA ILE A 171 19.95 16.61 -1.64
C ILE A 171 20.63 17.88 -2.12
N THR A 172 20.58 18.12 -3.41
CA THR A 172 21.10 19.34 -4.04
C THR A 172 20.01 20.40 -4.13
N GLU A 173 20.41 21.67 -4.22
CA GLU A 173 19.47 22.77 -4.44
C GLU A 173 18.69 22.60 -5.74
N GLU A 174 19.34 22.11 -6.80
CA GLU A 174 18.70 21.83 -8.09
C GLU A 174 17.55 20.82 -7.96
N GLU A 175 17.71 19.79 -7.10
CA GLU A 175 16.64 18.81 -6.87
C GLU A 175 15.45 19.41 -6.10
N ILE A 176 15.72 20.32 -5.16
CA ILE A 176 14.67 21.03 -4.41
C ILE A 176 13.89 21.94 -5.37
N VAL A 177 14.60 22.68 -6.20
CA VAL A 177 14.01 23.55 -7.23
C VAL A 177 13.14 22.74 -8.18
N LYS A 178 13.68 21.66 -8.75
CA LYS A 178 12.94 20.76 -9.67
C LYS A 178 11.69 20.14 -9.05
N ALA A 179 11.72 19.84 -7.75
CA ALA A 179 10.59 19.26 -7.05
C ALA A 179 9.50 20.29 -6.69
N TYR A 180 9.87 21.56 -6.58
CA TYR A 180 8.93 22.65 -6.29
C TYR A 180 8.28 23.20 -7.55
N GLU A 181 9.02 23.24 -8.68
CA GLU A 181 8.54 23.82 -9.93
C GLU A 181 7.39 23.00 -10.51
N GLU A 182 6.33 23.69 -10.87
CA GLU A 182 5.17 23.15 -11.56
C GLU A 182 4.89 23.96 -12.82
N VAL A 183 4.33 23.31 -13.82
CA VAL A 183 3.83 23.94 -15.04
C VAL A 183 2.34 23.70 -15.16
N ARG A 184 1.61 24.64 -15.76
CA ARG A 184 0.19 24.49 -16.11
C ARG A 184 0.08 24.42 -17.63
N PRO A 185 0.22 23.24 -18.23
CA PRO A 185 0.08 23.06 -19.65
C PRO A 185 -1.39 22.88 -20.05
N ALA A 186 -1.73 23.36 -21.24
CA ALA A 186 -2.90 22.91 -21.97
C ALA A 186 -2.45 22.18 -23.23
N HIS A 187 -3.19 21.14 -23.64
CA HIS A 187 -2.84 20.39 -24.83
C HIS A 187 -4.03 20.05 -25.74
N ILE A 188 -3.70 19.74 -26.98
CA ILE A 188 -4.60 19.12 -27.95
C ILE A 188 -3.96 17.82 -28.36
N LEU A 189 -4.65 16.69 -28.12
CA LEU A 189 -4.24 15.35 -28.49
C LEU A 189 -4.97 14.90 -29.75
N VAL A 190 -4.24 14.31 -30.70
CA VAL A 190 -4.79 13.56 -31.83
C VAL A 190 -4.21 12.17 -31.82
N ILE A 191 -5.10 11.16 -31.75
CA ILE A 191 -4.75 9.74 -31.68
C ILE A 191 -4.77 9.18 -33.12
N PRO A 192 -3.74 8.47 -33.58
CA PRO A 192 -3.80 7.77 -34.86
C PRO A 192 -4.94 6.74 -34.88
N GLU A 193 -5.63 6.56 -36.00
CA GLU A 193 -6.71 5.58 -36.12
C GLU A 193 -6.22 4.13 -35.94
N ASP A 194 -4.96 3.87 -36.32
CA ASP A 194 -4.26 2.61 -36.11
C ASP A 194 -2.75 2.85 -36.06
N ASP A 195 -1.97 1.76 -35.87
CA ASP A 195 -0.51 1.83 -35.76
C ASP A 195 0.25 1.91 -37.12
N THR A 196 -0.49 2.10 -38.23
CA THR A 196 0.16 2.21 -39.55
C THR A 196 0.92 3.54 -39.69
N PRO A 197 2.04 3.55 -40.45
CA PRO A 197 2.79 4.78 -40.72
C PRO A 197 1.94 5.86 -41.35
N GLU A 198 0.99 5.49 -42.18
CA GLU A 198 0.05 6.40 -42.85
C GLU A 198 -0.90 7.08 -41.87
N ALA A 199 -1.50 6.35 -40.92
CA ALA A 199 -2.37 6.90 -39.88
C ALA A 199 -1.59 7.82 -38.94
N LYS A 200 -0.39 7.44 -38.53
CA LYS A 200 0.50 8.27 -37.70
C LYS A 200 0.88 9.57 -38.40
N GLU A 201 1.18 9.53 -39.65
CA GLU A 201 1.51 10.74 -40.43
C GLU A 201 0.29 11.67 -40.61
N GLN A 202 -0.91 11.12 -40.80
CA GLN A 202 -2.16 11.90 -40.86
C GLN A 202 -2.46 12.59 -39.53
N ALA A 203 -2.34 11.89 -38.41
CA ALA A 203 -2.51 12.46 -37.07
C ALA A 203 -1.48 13.58 -36.81
N ARG A 204 -0.23 13.34 -37.16
CA ARG A 204 0.84 14.32 -37.07
C ARG A 204 0.57 15.60 -37.87
N GLN A 205 0.13 15.43 -39.13
CA GLN A 205 -0.22 16.56 -39.99
C GLN A 205 -1.37 17.36 -39.43
N LYS A 206 -2.41 16.69 -38.89
CA LYS A 206 -3.55 17.35 -38.25
C LYS A 206 -3.11 18.21 -37.05
N VAL A 207 -2.24 17.69 -36.19
CA VAL A 207 -1.69 18.46 -35.04
C VAL A 207 -0.83 19.62 -35.54
N GLN A 208 -0.05 19.42 -36.60
CA GLN A 208 0.77 20.49 -37.18
C GLN A 208 -0.09 21.62 -37.74
N GLU A 209 -1.19 21.34 -38.44
CA GLU A 209 -2.15 22.34 -38.92
C GLU A 209 -2.80 23.10 -37.75
N LEU A 210 -3.13 22.41 -36.65
CA LEU A 210 -3.66 23.05 -35.43
C LEU A 210 -2.62 23.96 -34.79
N ALA A 211 -1.37 23.50 -34.69
CA ALA A 211 -0.27 24.34 -34.18
C ALA A 211 -0.05 25.61 -35.01
N GLU A 212 -0.17 25.51 -36.33
CA GLU A 212 -0.09 26.70 -37.24
C GLU A 212 -1.25 27.66 -37.00
N GLN A 213 -2.50 27.17 -36.87
CA GLN A 213 -3.64 28.01 -36.55
C GLN A 213 -3.49 28.73 -35.22
N LEU A 214 -2.99 28.04 -34.21
CA LEU A 214 -2.70 28.59 -32.87
C LEU A 214 -1.64 29.70 -32.94
N ARG A 215 -0.56 29.51 -33.74
CA ARG A 215 0.47 30.51 -33.95
C ARG A 215 -0.04 31.72 -34.74
N GLN A 216 -1.11 31.57 -35.52
CA GLN A 216 -1.82 32.66 -36.22
C GLN A 216 -2.84 33.37 -35.32
N GLY A 217 -2.99 32.95 -34.07
CA GLY A 217 -3.82 33.62 -33.07
C GLY A 217 -5.19 33.00 -32.85
N ALA A 218 -5.43 31.75 -33.29
CA ALA A 218 -6.65 31.01 -32.94
C ALA A 218 -6.71 30.79 -31.45
N ASP A 219 -7.93 30.69 -30.89
CA ASP A 219 -8.14 30.38 -29.47
C ASP A 219 -7.80 28.93 -29.18
N PHE A 220 -6.91 28.71 -28.22
CA PHE A 220 -6.43 27.37 -27.86
C PHE A 220 -7.55 26.51 -27.28
N ALA A 221 -8.33 27.08 -26.37
CA ALA A 221 -9.38 26.33 -25.69
C ALA A 221 -10.54 25.94 -26.65
N GLU A 222 -10.84 26.80 -27.61
CA GLU A 222 -11.83 26.50 -28.67
C GLU A 222 -11.35 25.34 -29.56
N LEU A 223 -10.09 25.37 -29.99
CA LEU A 223 -9.51 24.29 -30.81
C LEU A 223 -9.38 22.99 -29.99
N ALA A 224 -9.03 23.07 -28.71
CA ALA A 224 -8.99 21.89 -27.83
C ALA A 224 -10.37 21.24 -27.70
N ARG A 225 -11.41 22.01 -27.42
CA ARG A 225 -12.80 21.48 -27.37
C ARG A 225 -13.27 20.88 -28.69
N ALA A 226 -12.85 21.44 -29.81
CA ALA A 226 -13.25 20.99 -31.13
C ALA A 226 -12.51 19.73 -31.61
N TYR A 227 -11.21 19.66 -31.35
CA TYR A 227 -10.34 18.69 -32.02
C TYR A 227 -9.55 17.78 -31.09
N SER A 228 -9.44 18.08 -29.78
CA SER A 228 -8.74 17.20 -28.86
C SER A 228 -9.50 15.88 -28.66
N GLU A 229 -8.76 14.78 -28.63
CA GLU A 229 -9.23 13.45 -28.33
C GLU A 229 -8.93 13.03 -26.89
N ASP A 230 -8.30 13.92 -26.09
CA ASP A 230 -8.18 13.74 -24.65
C ASP A 230 -9.49 14.08 -23.94
N VAL A 231 -10.26 13.04 -23.58
CA VAL A 231 -11.54 13.19 -22.90
C VAL A 231 -11.41 13.80 -21.49
N GLY A 232 -10.23 13.75 -20.91
CA GLY A 232 -9.98 14.24 -19.55
C GLY A 232 -9.90 15.76 -19.45
N SER A 233 -9.37 16.43 -20.48
CA SER A 233 -9.14 17.89 -20.48
C SER A 233 -9.85 18.66 -21.60
N LYS A 234 -10.41 17.95 -22.58
CA LYS A 234 -11.04 18.54 -23.76
C LYS A 234 -12.06 19.62 -23.41
N GLU A 235 -13.00 19.33 -22.53
CA GLU A 235 -14.09 20.25 -22.16
C GLU A 235 -13.59 21.48 -21.38
N GLU A 236 -12.45 21.33 -20.72
CA GLU A 236 -11.76 22.41 -20.02
C GLU A 236 -10.78 23.19 -20.93
N GLY A 237 -10.85 22.96 -22.26
CA GLY A 237 -10.00 23.63 -23.24
C GLY A 237 -8.59 23.09 -23.27
N GLY A 238 -8.39 21.84 -22.87
CA GLY A 238 -7.10 21.14 -22.85
C GLY A 238 -6.25 21.42 -21.59
N ASP A 239 -6.74 22.20 -20.62
CA ASP A 239 -6.02 22.58 -19.40
C ASP A 239 -5.84 21.38 -18.46
N LEU A 240 -4.59 21.07 -18.09
CA LEU A 240 -4.24 19.96 -17.19
C LEU A 240 -4.04 20.39 -15.73
N GLY A 241 -4.22 21.70 -15.43
CA GLY A 241 -3.87 22.26 -14.14
C GLY A 241 -2.36 22.30 -13.90
N PHE A 242 -1.97 22.63 -12.67
CA PHE A 242 -0.56 22.61 -12.27
C PHE A 242 -0.07 21.18 -12.08
N VAL A 243 1.02 20.84 -12.74
CA VAL A 243 1.67 19.52 -12.70
C VAL A 243 3.16 19.67 -12.47
N GLY A 244 3.68 18.91 -11.48
CA GLY A 244 5.12 18.80 -11.23
C GLY A 244 5.77 17.74 -12.10
N ARG A 245 7.10 17.66 -12.04
CA ARG A 245 7.89 16.66 -12.78
C ARG A 245 7.56 15.23 -12.36
N GLY A 246 7.67 14.30 -13.30
CA GLY A 246 7.38 12.87 -13.12
C GLY A 246 5.88 12.51 -13.12
N ARG A 247 5.01 13.46 -13.46
CA ARG A 247 3.55 13.24 -13.55
C ARG A 247 3.05 13.04 -14.98
N LEU A 248 3.83 13.46 -15.96
CA LEU A 248 3.51 13.37 -17.37
C LEU A 248 4.50 12.42 -18.05
N VAL A 249 4.14 11.90 -19.21
CA VAL A 249 5.08 11.10 -20.01
C VAL A 249 6.26 11.97 -20.43
N LYS A 250 7.41 11.34 -20.55
CA LYS A 250 8.71 12.02 -20.66
C LYS A 250 8.75 13.07 -21.76
N GLU A 251 8.32 12.71 -22.96
CA GLU A 251 8.37 13.57 -24.15
C GLU A 251 7.48 14.81 -23.98
N PHE A 252 6.29 14.63 -23.39
CA PHE A 252 5.37 15.71 -23.06
C PHE A 252 5.93 16.61 -21.96
N GLU A 253 6.48 16.02 -20.89
CA GLU A 253 7.07 16.75 -19.76
C GLU A 253 8.24 17.62 -20.23
N GLU A 254 9.18 17.04 -20.98
CA GLU A 254 10.33 17.76 -21.53
C GLU A 254 9.89 18.98 -22.38
N ALA A 255 8.88 18.79 -23.22
CA ALA A 255 8.33 19.87 -24.03
C ALA A 255 7.64 20.95 -23.17
N ALA A 256 6.74 20.54 -22.24
CA ALA A 256 5.99 21.48 -21.41
C ALA A 256 6.91 22.34 -20.51
N PHE A 257 7.93 21.73 -19.92
CA PHE A 257 8.91 22.44 -19.07
C PHE A 257 9.89 23.32 -19.86
N ALA A 258 10.06 23.09 -21.17
CA ALA A 258 10.91 23.94 -22.05
C ALA A 258 10.21 25.20 -22.52
N LEU A 259 8.87 25.25 -22.55
CA LEU A 259 8.07 26.38 -23.01
C LEU A 259 8.13 27.57 -22.06
N GLU A 260 8.04 28.77 -22.58
CA GLU A 260 7.71 29.96 -21.81
C GLU A 260 6.20 30.16 -21.69
N VAL A 261 5.74 30.90 -20.66
CA VAL A 261 4.31 31.17 -20.48
C VAL A 261 3.71 31.87 -21.72
N GLY A 262 2.68 31.24 -22.26
CA GLY A 262 2.01 31.67 -23.51
C GLY A 262 2.57 31.02 -24.76
N GLU A 263 3.72 30.36 -24.70
CA GLU A 263 4.36 29.69 -25.84
C GLU A 263 3.62 28.39 -26.22
N ILE A 264 3.70 28.04 -27.51
CA ILE A 264 3.10 26.86 -28.12
C ILE A 264 4.23 25.97 -28.64
N SER A 265 4.20 24.70 -28.28
CA SER A 265 5.20 23.71 -28.70
C SER A 265 5.16 23.44 -30.22
N ASP A 266 6.20 22.80 -30.71
CA ASP A 266 6.10 21.97 -31.91
C ASP A 266 5.28 20.72 -31.62
N VAL A 267 5.03 19.88 -32.64
CA VAL A 267 4.33 18.61 -32.48
C VAL A 267 5.15 17.69 -31.58
N VAL A 268 4.56 17.22 -30.48
CA VAL A 268 5.16 16.28 -29.54
C VAL A 268 4.52 14.90 -29.75
N GLU A 269 5.34 13.90 -30.03
CA GLU A 269 4.90 12.51 -30.17
C GLU A 269 5.09 11.76 -28.86
N THR A 270 4.08 11.00 -28.44
CA THR A 270 4.10 10.14 -27.27
C THR A 270 3.41 8.81 -27.60
N ASP A 271 3.44 7.86 -26.70
CA ASP A 271 2.71 6.58 -26.86
C ASP A 271 1.17 6.77 -26.95
N TYR A 272 0.64 7.93 -26.52
CA TYR A 272 -0.78 8.25 -26.63
C TYR A 272 -1.18 8.90 -27.95
N GLY A 273 -0.23 9.36 -28.74
CA GLY A 273 -0.47 10.04 -30.00
C GLY A 273 0.35 11.33 -30.16
N PHE A 274 -0.17 12.26 -30.92
CA PHE A 274 0.50 13.52 -31.24
C PHE A 274 -0.17 14.68 -30.49
N HIS A 275 0.66 15.54 -29.92
CA HIS A 275 0.22 16.67 -29.10
C HIS A 275 0.74 18.00 -29.65
N VAL A 276 -0.04 19.06 -29.47
CA VAL A 276 0.45 20.42 -29.39
C VAL A 276 0.15 20.96 -27.99
N ILE A 277 1.16 21.59 -27.38
CA ILE A 277 1.12 22.01 -25.97
C ILE A 277 1.24 23.52 -25.92
N LYS A 278 0.47 24.18 -25.04
CA LYS A 278 0.63 25.59 -24.68
C LYS A 278 0.88 25.68 -23.19
N LEU A 279 1.89 26.45 -22.80
CA LEU A 279 2.09 26.72 -21.38
C LEU A 279 1.21 27.88 -20.93
N LEU A 280 0.28 27.63 -20.03
CA LEU A 280 -0.64 28.64 -19.50
C LEU A 280 -0.03 29.42 -18.34
N ASP A 281 0.68 28.73 -17.45
CA ASP A 281 1.30 29.31 -16.26
C ASP A 281 2.47 28.45 -15.77
N ARG A 282 3.27 28.99 -14.87
CA ARG A 282 4.42 28.30 -14.27
C ARG A 282 4.63 28.75 -12.83
N LYS A 283 4.81 27.80 -11.92
CA LYS A 283 5.24 28.03 -10.56
C LYS A 283 6.77 27.89 -10.49
N LEU A 284 7.44 28.96 -10.19
CA LEU A 284 8.91 29.01 -10.10
C LEU A 284 9.37 28.84 -8.64
N ALA A 285 10.56 28.30 -8.47
CA ALA A 285 11.21 28.15 -7.17
C ALA A 285 11.83 29.49 -6.71
N GLU A 286 10.98 30.50 -6.49
CA GLU A 286 11.38 31.83 -6.08
C GLU A 286 10.34 32.47 -5.14
N GLY A 287 10.73 33.54 -4.45
CA GLY A 287 9.84 34.26 -3.54
C GLY A 287 9.67 33.58 -2.17
N ASP A 288 8.84 34.23 -1.32
CA ASP A 288 8.65 33.81 0.09
C ASP A 288 7.98 32.46 0.20
N GLU A 289 7.04 32.12 -0.70
CA GLU A 289 6.33 30.86 -0.70
C GLU A 289 7.27 29.64 -0.91
N PHE A 290 8.23 29.78 -1.85
CA PHE A 290 9.26 28.77 -2.02
C PHE A 290 10.17 28.65 -0.78
N LEU A 291 10.59 29.78 -0.22
CA LEU A 291 11.47 29.79 0.95
C LEU A 291 10.81 29.12 2.17
N GLU A 292 9.50 29.30 2.36
CA GLU A 292 8.74 28.64 3.42
C GLU A 292 8.62 27.11 3.18
N ALA A 293 8.42 26.66 1.95
CA ALA A 293 8.26 25.25 1.60
C ALA A 293 9.59 24.48 1.49
N ARG A 294 10.68 25.17 1.22
CA ARG A 294 11.98 24.61 0.84
C ARG A 294 12.53 23.55 1.81
N ASP A 295 12.56 23.86 3.10
CA ASP A 295 13.15 22.95 4.09
C ASP A 295 12.30 21.69 4.30
N ALA A 296 10.98 21.80 4.23
CA ALA A 296 10.06 20.67 4.28
C ALA A 296 10.22 19.78 3.04
N LEU A 297 10.29 20.38 1.86
CA LEU A 297 10.50 19.67 0.60
C LEU A 297 11.87 18.97 0.54
N ALA A 298 12.93 19.65 1.02
CA ALA A 298 14.27 19.05 1.14
C ALA A 298 14.28 17.83 2.07
N ALA A 299 13.54 17.89 3.18
CA ALA A 299 13.40 16.78 4.12
C ALA A 299 12.64 15.60 3.48
N GLU A 300 11.55 15.86 2.78
CA GLU A 300 10.75 14.87 2.06
C GLU A 300 11.58 14.16 0.96
N LEU A 301 12.24 14.92 0.10
CA LEU A 301 13.12 14.39 -0.93
C LEU A 301 14.25 13.54 -0.35
N LYS A 302 14.82 13.99 0.78
CA LYS A 302 15.86 13.21 1.47
C LYS A 302 15.29 11.88 1.96
N GLU A 303 14.12 11.88 2.57
CA GLU A 303 13.49 10.66 3.07
C GLU A 303 13.18 9.69 1.92
N GLN A 304 12.62 10.17 0.81
CA GLN A 304 12.36 9.36 -0.39
C GLN A 304 13.66 8.73 -0.93
N LYS A 305 14.73 9.53 -1.10
CA LYS A 305 16.03 9.01 -1.56
C LYS A 305 16.65 8.01 -0.60
N VAL A 306 16.52 8.23 0.70
CA VAL A 306 17.00 7.29 1.73
C VAL A 306 16.24 5.98 1.63
N ASN A 307 14.91 6.03 1.51
CA ASN A 307 14.10 4.84 1.39
C ASN A 307 14.43 4.04 0.12
N ASN A 308 14.61 4.72 -1.02
CA ASN A 308 15.04 4.08 -2.26
C ASN A 308 16.43 3.44 -2.12
N LYS A 309 17.40 4.16 -1.55
CA LYS A 309 18.74 3.63 -1.32
C LYS A 309 18.75 2.41 -0.40
N ILE A 310 17.93 2.42 0.66
CA ILE A 310 17.78 1.25 1.56
C ILE A 310 17.15 0.08 0.80
N ALA A 311 16.12 0.33 -0.02
CA ALA A 311 15.47 -0.70 -0.81
C ALA A 311 16.44 -1.34 -1.82
N GLU A 312 17.21 -0.52 -2.55
CA GLU A 312 18.25 -0.98 -3.47
C GLU A 312 19.31 -1.83 -2.73
N PHE A 313 19.79 -1.35 -1.59
CA PHE A 313 20.77 -2.06 -0.79
C PHE A 313 20.25 -3.42 -0.29
N VAL A 314 18.99 -3.48 0.15
CA VAL A 314 18.34 -4.75 0.56
C VAL A 314 18.17 -5.68 -0.62
N ALA A 315 17.84 -5.17 -1.81
CA ALA A 315 17.74 -5.95 -3.04
C ALA A 315 19.11 -6.56 -3.43
N GLU A 316 20.18 -5.77 -3.40
CA GLU A 316 21.55 -6.25 -3.63
C GLU A 316 21.95 -7.35 -2.63
N LEU A 317 21.66 -7.15 -1.33
CA LEU A 317 21.92 -8.16 -0.31
C LEU A 317 21.14 -9.45 -0.56
N ARG A 318 19.91 -9.34 -1.08
CA ARG A 318 19.06 -10.48 -1.40
C ARG A 318 19.61 -11.26 -2.58
N ASP A 319 20.05 -10.58 -3.64
CA ASP A 319 20.60 -11.19 -4.86
C ASP A 319 21.91 -11.96 -4.56
N ASP A 320 22.73 -11.42 -3.63
CA ASP A 320 23.98 -12.05 -3.18
C ASP A 320 23.74 -13.16 -2.13
N SER A 321 22.49 -13.45 -1.74
CA SER A 321 22.16 -14.36 -0.64
C SER A 321 21.37 -15.56 -1.07
N GLN A 322 21.55 -16.68 -0.37
CA GLN A 322 20.69 -17.85 -0.51
C GLN A 322 19.46 -17.69 0.40
N VAL A 323 18.31 -17.38 -0.21
CA VAL A 323 17.02 -17.30 0.47
C VAL A 323 16.16 -18.48 0.06
N VAL A 324 15.65 -19.24 1.03
CA VAL A 324 14.77 -20.39 0.82
C VAL A 324 13.51 -20.21 1.65
N ILE A 325 12.40 -19.85 1.02
CA ILE A 325 11.06 -19.83 1.64
C ILE A 325 10.51 -21.26 1.58
N ARG A 326 9.73 -21.67 2.60
CA ARG A 326 9.25 -23.05 2.74
C ARG A 326 7.74 -23.21 2.72
N ASP A 327 7.02 -22.11 2.75
CA ASP A 327 5.56 -22.13 2.62
C ASP A 327 5.16 -21.92 1.17
N GLU A 328 4.51 -22.91 0.59
CA GLU A 328 4.10 -22.93 -0.81
C GLU A 328 3.16 -21.77 -1.16
N GLN A 329 2.26 -21.37 -0.24
CA GLN A 329 1.35 -20.24 -0.44
C GLN A 329 2.12 -18.91 -0.55
N ILE A 330 3.12 -18.72 0.31
CA ILE A 330 3.95 -17.51 0.30
C ILE A 330 4.79 -17.46 -0.98
N ILE A 331 5.35 -18.60 -1.41
CA ILE A 331 6.09 -18.70 -2.68
C ILE A 331 5.16 -18.33 -3.85
N ALA A 332 3.96 -18.94 -3.89
CA ALA A 332 2.97 -18.66 -4.93
C ALA A 332 2.59 -17.17 -5.00
N HIS A 333 2.33 -16.56 -3.86
CA HIS A 333 2.00 -15.12 -3.79
C HIS A 333 3.15 -14.23 -4.30
N GLY A 334 4.40 -14.58 -3.98
CA GLY A 334 5.58 -13.90 -4.52
C GLY A 334 5.66 -13.99 -6.04
N LEU A 335 5.48 -15.19 -6.59
CA LEU A 335 5.50 -15.46 -8.02
C LEU A 335 4.38 -14.72 -8.78
N MET A 336 3.19 -14.59 -8.20
CA MET A 336 2.11 -13.75 -8.75
C MET A 336 2.55 -12.30 -8.88
N ARG A 337 3.20 -11.75 -7.88
CA ARG A 337 3.71 -10.36 -7.90
C ARG A 337 4.81 -10.14 -8.93
N GLU A 338 5.57 -11.18 -9.24
CA GLU A 338 6.61 -11.17 -10.28
C GLU A 338 6.05 -11.43 -11.69
N GLY A 339 4.73 -11.68 -11.80
CA GLY A 339 4.08 -12.03 -13.07
C GLY A 339 4.35 -13.46 -13.54
N ASN A 340 4.96 -14.31 -12.71
CA ASN A 340 5.21 -15.73 -13.04
C ASN A 340 4.01 -16.59 -12.61
N VAL A 341 2.89 -16.37 -13.30
CA VAL A 341 1.59 -16.96 -12.95
C VAL A 341 1.59 -18.47 -13.08
N ASP A 342 2.28 -19.03 -14.09
CA ASP A 342 2.36 -20.48 -14.29
C ASP A 342 2.99 -21.20 -13.10
N ALA A 343 4.10 -20.69 -12.60
CA ALA A 343 4.75 -21.24 -11.43
C ALA A 343 3.91 -21.04 -10.16
N ALA A 344 3.25 -19.89 -10.02
CA ALA A 344 2.37 -19.59 -8.88
C ALA A 344 1.24 -20.62 -8.76
N VAL A 345 0.60 -20.99 -9.89
CA VAL A 345 -0.46 -22.01 -9.92
C VAL A 345 0.02 -23.34 -9.36
N GLU A 346 1.22 -23.80 -9.73
CA GLU A 346 1.76 -25.06 -9.23
C GLU A 346 2.04 -25.01 -7.72
N HIS A 347 2.54 -23.90 -7.21
CA HIS A 347 2.76 -23.71 -5.78
C HIS A 347 1.44 -23.58 -4.99
N TYR A 348 0.40 -22.91 -5.53
CA TYR A 348 -0.92 -22.90 -4.90
C TYR A 348 -1.53 -24.29 -4.82
N LYS A 349 -1.41 -25.10 -5.87
CA LYS A 349 -1.85 -26.51 -5.85
C LYS A 349 -1.11 -27.31 -4.79
N ALA A 350 0.22 -27.18 -4.72
CA ALA A 350 1.02 -27.86 -3.69
C ALA A 350 0.61 -27.44 -2.27
N ALA A 351 0.30 -26.15 -2.06
CA ALA A 351 -0.24 -25.66 -0.79
C ALA A 351 -1.60 -26.29 -0.44
N LEU A 352 -2.47 -26.48 -1.42
CA LEU A 352 -3.80 -27.10 -1.25
C LEU A 352 -3.71 -28.59 -0.93
N GLU A 353 -2.66 -29.33 -1.35
CA GLU A 353 -2.46 -30.73 -0.91
C GLU A 353 -2.37 -30.85 0.61
N GLY A 354 -1.73 -29.86 1.27
CA GLY A 354 -1.63 -29.82 2.73
C GLY A 354 -2.85 -29.19 3.43
N ARG A 355 -3.67 -28.43 2.71
CA ARG A 355 -4.80 -27.65 3.22
C ARG A 355 -5.99 -27.67 2.25
N PRO A 356 -6.58 -28.85 1.98
CA PRO A 356 -7.62 -29.00 0.94
C PRO A 356 -8.90 -28.22 1.22
N ASP A 357 -9.16 -27.87 2.49
CA ASP A 357 -10.36 -27.15 2.92
C ASP A 357 -10.07 -25.64 3.16
N ASP A 358 -8.98 -25.09 2.64
CA ASP A 358 -8.64 -23.67 2.76
C ASP A 358 -9.32 -22.86 1.63
N ALA A 359 -10.50 -22.30 1.93
CA ALA A 359 -11.30 -21.54 0.98
C ALA A 359 -10.55 -20.35 0.35
N TYR A 360 -9.68 -19.70 1.11
CA TYR A 360 -8.96 -18.52 0.64
C TYR A 360 -7.77 -18.88 -0.25
N LEU A 361 -7.13 -20.00 0.05
CA LEU A 361 -6.09 -20.54 -0.81
C LEU A 361 -6.66 -20.95 -2.17
N ARG A 362 -7.90 -21.50 -2.19
CA ARG A 362 -8.63 -21.75 -3.46
C ARG A 362 -8.95 -20.45 -4.21
N ALA A 363 -9.37 -19.42 -3.49
CA ALA A 363 -9.64 -18.11 -4.10
C ALA A 363 -8.37 -17.51 -4.72
N SER A 364 -7.20 -17.67 -4.08
CA SER A 364 -5.91 -17.23 -4.64
C SER A 364 -5.51 -18.04 -5.88
N LEU A 365 -5.74 -19.35 -5.87
CA LEU A 365 -5.54 -20.19 -7.06
C LEU A 365 -6.48 -19.79 -8.20
N ALA A 366 -7.75 -19.50 -7.88
CA ALA A 366 -8.72 -19.03 -8.87
C ALA A 366 -8.29 -17.70 -9.50
N GLN A 367 -7.77 -16.77 -8.69
CA GLN A 367 -7.23 -15.52 -9.22
C GLN A 367 -6.06 -15.76 -10.19
N ALA A 368 -5.17 -16.68 -9.85
CA ALA A 368 -4.08 -17.05 -10.75
C ALA A 368 -4.59 -17.69 -12.07
N TYR A 369 -5.67 -18.47 -12.01
CA TYR A 369 -6.30 -19.00 -13.23
C TYR A 369 -6.95 -17.89 -14.08
N LEU A 370 -7.58 -16.88 -13.45
CA LEU A 370 -8.14 -15.73 -14.18
C LEU A 370 -7.06 -14.95 -14.93
N GLU A 371 -5.88 -14.78 -14.33
CA GLU A 371 -4.73 -14.14 -15.00
C GLU A 371 -4.14 -14.99 -16.16
N GLN A 372 -4.45 -16.29 -16.19
CA GLN A 372 -4.13 -17.19 -17.31
C GLN A 372 -5.26 -17.29 -18.36
N ASP A 373 -6.33 -16.49 -18.26
CA ASP A 373 -7.56 -16.60 -19.05
C ASP A 373 -8.27 -17.97 -18.90
N LYS A 374 -7.98 -18.74 -17.83
CA LYS A 374 -8.60 -20.02 -17.51
C LYS A 374 -9.82 -19.83 -16.62
N THR A 375 -10.83 -19.14 -17.15
CA THR A 375 -12.01 -18.70 -16.39
C THR A 375 -12.82 -19.87 -15.82
N GLN A 376 -12.92 -20.98 -16.54
CA GLN A 376 -13.68 -22.16 -16.07
C GLN A 376 -13.01 -22.87 -14.89
N GLU A 377 -11.69 -22.99 -14.90
CA GLU A 377 -10.93 -23.52 -13.78
C GLU A 377 -11.03 -22.60 -12.55
N ALA A 378 -11.01 -21.28 -12.75
CA ALA A 378 -11.20 -20.32 -11.69
C ALA A 378 -12.59 -20.44 -11.04
N ILE A 379 -13.64 -20.58 -11.85
CA ILE A 379 -15.01 -20.80 -11.35
C ILE A 379 -15.09 -22.05 -10.49
N GLN A 380 -14.49 -23.17 -10.93
CA GLN A 380 -14.48 -24.43 -10.17
C GLN A 380 -13.84 -24.27 -8.78
N GLU A 381 -12.71 -23.56 -8.69
CA GLU A 381 -12.07 -23.31 -7.39
C GLU A 381 -12.88 -22.34 -6.53
N LEU A 382 -13.49 -21.31 -7.11
CA LEU A 382 -14.35 -20.37 -6.37
C LEU A 382 -15.65 -21.00 -5.87
N GLU A 383 -16.28 -21.91 -6.65
CA GLU A 383 -17.44 -22.68 -6.19
C GLU A 383 -17.09 -23.52 -4.96
N GLN A 384 -15.92 -24.18 -4.97
CA GLN A 384 -15.43 -24.92 -3.81
C GLN A 384 -15.11 -24.00 -2.63
N ALA A 385 -14.49 -22.82 -2.88
CA ALA A 385 -14.21 -21.85 -1.84
C ALA A 385 -15.48 -21.35 -1.16
N VAL A 386 -16.51 -20.98 -1.95
CA VAL A 386 -17.81 -20.56 -1.44
C VAL A 386 -18.50 -21.70 -0.66
N ALA A 387 -18.41 -22.96 -1.14
CA ALA A 387 -18.98 -24.09 -0.43
C ALA A 387 -18.32 -24.33 0.96
N GLN A 388 -17.06 -23.97 1.12
CA GLN A 388 -16.31 -24.08 2.38
C GLN A 388 -16.56 -22.89 3.31
N ALA A 389 -16.80 -21.69 2.77
CA ALA A 389 -16.97 -20.45 3.52
C ALA A 389 -18.13 -19.59 2.98
N ASP A 390 -19.36 -20.16 2.95
CA ASP A 390 -20.58 -19.52 2.40
C ASP A 390 -20.94 -18.17 3.05
N SER A 391 -20.50 -17.91 4.25
CA SER A 391 -20.74 -16.63 4.92
C SER A 391 -19.84 -15.48 4.42
N ASP A 392 -18.80 -15.77 3.63
CA ASP A 392 -17.85 -14.77 3.16
C ASP A 392 -18.33 -14.08 1.90
N SER A 393 -18.67 -12.79 2.02
CA SER A 393 -19.18 -11.97 0.92
C SER A 393 -18.14 -11.74 -0.19
N GLN A 394 -16.86 -11.72 0.16
CA GLN A 394 -15.79 -11.51 -0.82
C GLN A 394 -15.65 -12.68 -1.79
N LEU A 395 -15.79 -13.92 -1.28
CA LEU A 395 -15.77 -15.11 -2.12
C LEU A 395 -16.96 -15.15 -3.09
N HIS A 396 -18.16 -14.76 -2.63
CA HIS A 396 -19.32 -14.62 -3.50
C HIS A 396 -19.13 -13.53 -4.56
N LEU A 397 -18.51 -12.39 -4.19
CA LEU A 397 -18.18 -11.33 -5.16
C LEU A 397 -17.21 -11.83 -6.23
N MET A 398 -16.13 -12.53 -5.82
CA MET A 398 -15.15 -13.09 -6.74
C MET A 398 -15.80 -14.12 -7.69
N LEU A 399 -16.64 -15.00 -7.17
CA LEU A 399 -17.38 -15.98 -7.98
C LEU A 399 -18.34 -15.29 -8.96
N GLY A 400 -19.05 -14.25 -8.52
CA GLY A 400 -19.93 -13.45 -9.38
C GLY A 400 -19.17 -12.82 -10.54
N LEU A 401 -18.02 -12.20 -10.27
CA LEU A 401 -17.18 -11.61 -11.31
C LEU A 401 -16.61 -12.65 -12.27
N ALA A 402 -16.20 -13.82 -11.78
CA ALA A 402 -15.72 -14.91 -12.63
C ALA A 402 -16.81 -15.45 -13.55
N TYR A 403 -18.05 -15.61 -13.07
CA TYR A 403 -19.18 -15.97 -13.94
C TYR A 403 -19.48 -14.90 -15.00
N LEU A 404 -19.41 -13.60 -14.65
CA LEU A 404 -19.60 -12.53 -15.63
C LEU A 404 -18.50 -12.55 -16.70
N GLN A 405 -17.25 -12.85 -16.32
CA GLN A 405 -16.15 -13.02 -17.28
C GLN A 405 -16.33 -14.23 -18.19
N ALA A 406 -17.11 -15.23 -17.76
CA ALA A 406 -17.45 -16.42 -18.54
C ALA A 406 -18.73 -16.25 -19.38
N ASP A 407 -19.31 -15.05 -19.46
CA ASP A 407 -20.61 -14.75 -20.07
C ASP A 407 -21.80 -15.53 -19.44
N GLU A 408 -21.64 -16.02 -18.19
CA GLU A 408 -22.69 -16.68 -17.41
C GLU A 408 -23.45 -15.66 -16.54
N GLU A 409 -24.08 -14.69 -17.18
CA GLU A 409 -24.65 -13.50 -16.51
C GLU A 409 -25.59 -13.81 -15.34
N ASP A 410 -26.53 -14.77 -15.50
CA ASP A 410 -27.52 -15.06 -14.46
C ASP A 410 -26.88 -15.63 -13.19
N LYS A 411 -25.89 -16.50 -13.32
CA LYS A 411 -25.13 -17.00 -12.17
C LYS A 411 -24.25 -15.91 -11.56
N GLY A 412 -23.70 -15.03 -12.38
CA GLY A 412 -22.94 -13.87 -11.95
C GLY A 412 -23.80 -12.97 -11.07
N VAL A 413 -25.00 -12.60 -11.53
CA VAL A 413 -25.95 -11.80 -10.78
C VAL A 413 -26.38 -12.48 -9.48
N GLU A 414 -26.71 -13.79 -9.51
CA GLU A 414 -27.04 -14.55 -8.29
C GLU A 414 -25.92 -14.47 -7.25
N SER A 415 -24.68 -14.68 -7.67
CA SER A 415 -23.52 -14.64 -6.76
C SER A 415 -23.28 -13.22 -6.22
N LEU A 416 -23.46 -12.18 -7.03
CA LEU A 416 -23.35 -10.79 -6.58
C LEU A 416 -24.43 -10.44 -5.57
N LEU A 417 -25.66 -10.90 -5.76
CA LEU A 417 -26.74 -10.70 -4.79
C LEU A 417 -26.47 -11.41 -3.46
N ARG A 418 -25.89 -12.61 -3.50
CA ARG A 418 -25.44 -13.31 -2.30
C ARG A 418 -24.33 -12.55 -1.59
N ALA A 419 -23.35 -12.02 -2.34
CA ALA A 419 -22.31 -11.14 -1.77
C ALA A 419 -22.91 -9.93 -1.06
N SER A 420 -23.89 -9.27 -1.69
CA SER A 420 -24.63 -8.15 -1.12
C SER A 420 -25.41 -8.56 0.15
N GLU A 421 -26.04 -9.72 0.17
CA GLU A 421 -26.77 -10.23 1.34
C GLU A 421 -25.83 -10.50 2.51
N LYS A 422 -24.69 -11.19 2.27
CA LYS A 422 -23.69 -11.53 3.30
C LYS A 422 -22.95 -10.29 3.82
N SER A 423 -22.93 -9.21 3.09
CA SER A 423 -22.30 -7.92 3.47
C SER A 423 -23.31 -6.79 3.67
N ALA A 424 -24.51 -7.08 4.18
CA ALA A 424 -25.64 -6.13 4.24
C ALA A 424 -25.32 -4.78 4.91
N SER A 425 -24.32 -4.71 5.80
CA SER A 425 -23.88 -3.47 6.47
C SER A 425 -22.59 -2.87 5.85
N ASP A 426 -22.05 -3.45 4.80
CA ASP A 426 -20.82 -2.96 4.15
C ASP A 426 -21.16 -2.02 2.99
N PHE A 427 -21.14 -0.71 3.30
CA PHE A 427 -21.51 0.33 2.34
C PHE A 427 -20.69 0.29 1.04
N LEU A 428 -19.38 0.06 1.14
CA LEU A 428 -18.49 0.03 -0.05
C LEU A 428 -18.77 -1.18 -0.92
N MET A 429 -18.98 -2.35 -0.32
CA MET A 429 -19.35 -3.57 -1.04
C MET A 429 -20.71 -3.39 -1.75
N GLN A 430 -21.69 -2.78 -1.09
CA GLN A 430 -23.00 -2.51 -1.70
C GLN A 430 -22.87 -1.57 -2.91
N ILE A 431 -22.10 -0.48 -2.80
CA ILE A 431 -21.85 0.44 -3.93
C ILE A 431 -21.19 -0.30 -5.09
N GLN A 432 -20.17 -1.12 -4.82
CA GLN A 432 -19.47 -1.87 -5.85
C GLN A 432 -20.43 -2.80 -6.60
N ILE A 433 -21.23 -3.58 -5.89
CA ILE A 433 -22.19 -4.51 -6.49
C ILE A 433 -23.27 -3.77 -7.26
N SER A 434 -23.86 -2.70 -6.68
CA SER A 434 -24.86 -1.86 -7.37
C SER A 434 -24.31 -1.30 -8.68
N SER A 435 -23.08 -0.76 -8.65
CA SER A 435 -22.44 -0.22 -9.86
C SER A 435 -22.23 -1.28 -10.96
N ILE A 436 -21.92 -2.52 -10.61
CA ILE A 436 -21.77 -3.62 -11.55
C ILE A 436 -23.15 -3.94 -12.18
N LEU A 437 -24.17 -4.14 -11.35
CA LEU A 437 -25.53 -4.48 -11.81
C LEU A 437 -26.15 -3.37 -12.67
N GLN A 438 -25.95 -2.10 -12.30
CA GLN A 438 -26.41 -0.95 -13.10
C GLN A 438 -25.75 -0.91 -14.49
N ARG A 439 -24.44 -1.10 -14.58
CA ARG A 439 -23.73 -1.14 -15.87
C ARG A 439 -24.21 -2.26 -16.77
N MET A 440 -24.66 -3.37 -16.17
CA MET A 440 -25.27 -4.48 -16.89
C MET A 440 -26.75 -4.24 -17.25
N GLY A 441 -27.37 -3.16 -16.76
CA GLY A 441 -28.80 -2.87 -16.97
C GLY A 441 -29.72 -3.84 -16.23
N ARG A 442 -29.27 -4.45 -15.11
CA ARG A 442 -30.03 -5.45 -14.36
C ARG A 442 -30.99 -4.77 -13.36
N GLU A 443 -32.25 -5.23 -13.32
CA GLU A 443 -33.26 -4.70 -12.40
C GLU A 443 -32.93 -5.01 -10.93
N GLU A 444 -32.13 -6.05 -10.67
CA GLU A 444 -31.66 -6.46 -9.36
C GLU A 444 -30.78 -5.41 -8.68
N ALA A 445 -30.25 -4.42 -9.41
CA ALA A 445 -29.55 -3.27 -8.85
C ALA A 445 -30.40 -2.54 -7.79
N SER A 446 -31.73 -2.46 -7.98
CA SER A 446 -32.65 -1.81 -7.05
C SER A 446 -32.62 -2.45 -5.65
N VAL A 447 -32.49 -3.78 -5.56
CA VAL A 447 -32.38 -4.49 -4.27
C VAL A 447 -31.13 -4.07 -3.47
N VAL A 448 -30.03 -3.81 -4.18
CA VAL A 448 -28.77 -3.37 -3.56
C VAL A 448 -28.85 -1.89 -3.20
N GLU A 449 -29.52 -1.08 -4.01
CA GLU A 449 -29.76 0.35 -3.72
C GLU A 449 -30.63 0.53 -2.47
N ASP A 450 -31.65 -0.30 -2.26
CA ASP A 450 -32.45 -0.28 -1.04
C ASP A 450 -31.58 -0.57 0.21
N ARG A 451 -30.59 -1.48 0.12
CA ARG A 451 -29.63 -1.73 1.20
C ARG A 451 -28.71 -0.54 1.43
N ILE A 452 -28.24 0.11 0.38
CA ILE A 452 -27.43 1.34 0.47
C ILE A 452 -28.22 2.43 1.22
N ALA A 453 -29.47 2.64 0.84
CA ALA A 453 -30.34 3.63 1.48
C ALA A 453 -30.58 3.31 2.97
N GLU A 454 -30.75 2.03 3.32
CA GLU A 454 -30.90 1.59 4.71
C GLU A 454 -29.62 1.85 5.53
N ILE A 455 -28.44 1.57 4.98
CA ILE A 455 -27.17 1.86 5.66
C ILE A 455 -27.02 3.37 5.91
N GLN A 456 -27.35 4.20 4.91
CA GLN A 456 -27.30 5.66 5.03
C GLN A 456 -28.25 6.16 6.12
N ARG A 457 -29.48 5.66 6.14
CA ARG A 457 -30.46 6.00 7.16
C ARG A 457 -29.97 5.65 8.56
N LEU A 458 -29.46 4.44 8.76
CA LEU A 458 -28.93 4.01 10.07
C LEU A 458 -27.73 4.87 10.52
N TYR A 459 -26.89 5.26 9.59
CA TYR A 459 -25.77 6.15 9.87
C TYR A 459 -26.22 7.55 10.29
N GLU A 460 -27.22 8.12 9.60
CA GLU A 460 -27.82 9.42 9.97
C GLU A 460 -28.48 9.39 11.34
N GLU A 461 -29.22 8.31 11.65
CA GLU A 461 -29.81 8.09 12.98
C GLU A 461 -28.76 8.01 14.08
N GLN A 462 -27.64 7.33 13.83
CA GLN A 462 -26.51 7.26 14.78
C GLN A 462 -25.84 8.64 15.00
N LEU A 463 -25.61 9.40 13.93
CA LEU A 463 -25.06 10.76 14.02
C LEU A 463 -25.97 11.67 14.83
N LYS A 464 -27.27 11.61 14.59
CA LYS A 464 -28.25 12.39 15.34
C LYS A 464 -28.26 12.03 16.83
N ALA A 465 -28.22 10.75 17.16
CA ALA A 465 -28.17 10.27 18.54
C ALA A 465 -26.87 10.71 19.25
N LEU A 466 -25.74 10.73 18.55
CA LEU A 466 -24.47 11.24 19.10
C LEU A 466 -24.52 12.74 19.37
N GLN A 467 -25.08 13.53 18.44
CA GLN A 467 -25.24 14.98 18.61
C GLN A 467 -26.18 15.32 19.78
N GLU A 468 -27.27 14.57 19.94
CA GLU A 468 -28.19 14.72 21.07
C GLU A 468 -27.52 14.37 22.42
N ALA A 469 -26.69 13.33 22.44
CA ALA A 469 -25.92 12.94 23.63
C ALA A 469 -24.84 13.98 24.00
N GLU A 470 -24.15 14.57 23.03
CA GLU A 470 -23.19 15.66 23.26
C GLU A 470 -23.88 16.94 23.70
N GLY A 471 -25.05 17.27 23.14
CA GLY A 471 -25.86 18.42 23.55
C GLY A 471 -26.34 18.33 25.02
N ASN A 472 -26.80 17.13 25.42
CA ASN A 472 -27.23 16.91 26.82
C ASN A 472 -26.06 16.96 27.82
N GLN A 473 -24.85 16.53 27.44
CA GLN A 473 -23.66 16.66 28.29
C GLN A 473 -23.20 18.13 28.45
N ALA A 474 -23.37 18.94 27.42
CA ALA A 474 -23.05 20.39 27.48
C ALA A 474 -24.02 21.17 28.34
N GLU A 475 -25.29 20.74 28.44
CA GLU A 475 -26.28 21.37 29.33
C GLU A 475 -26.08 20.99 30.81
N GLU A 476 -25.60 19.77 31.12
CA GLU A 476 -25.27 19.35 32.49
C GLU A 476 -23.97 20.01 33.04
N GLU A 477 -23.05 20.46 32.18
CA GLU A 477 -21.80 21.12 32.61
C GLU A 477 -21.92 22.65 32.81
N THR A 478 -23.10 23.26 32.61
CA THR A 478 -23.31 24.70 33.01
C THR A 478 -23.58 24.77 34.51
N PRO A 479 -22.66 25.32 35.32
CA PRO A 479 -22.92 25.45 36.74
C PRO A 479 -24.03 26.50 36.97
N GLU A 480 -25.12 26.08 37.62
CA GLU A 480 -26.14 26.97 38.13
C GLU A 480 -25.50 28.13 38.93
N GLY A 481 -25.99 29.31 38.61
CA GLY A 481 -25.44 30.57 39.04
C GLY A 481 -25.13 30.67 40.53
N SER A 482 -23.93 31.11 40.81
CA SER A 482 -23.55 31.75 42.06
C SER A 482 -24.30 33.05 42.20
N THR A 483 -25.46 33.00 42.85
CA THR A 483 -26.03 34.18 43.52
C THR A 483 -25.34 34.29 44.88
N ALA A 484 -24.36 35.14 44.97
CA ALA A 484 -23.89 35.65 46.27
C ALA A 484 -24.56 37.00 46.57
N PRO A 485 -24.90 37.26 47.83
CA PRO A 485 -25.63 38.47 48.29
C PRO A 485 -24.77 39.75 48.26
#